data_fc61892c3d66e8ddf99cb5f351f8d386
#
_entry.id   fc61892c3d66e8ddf99cb5f351f8d386
#
_cell.length_a   1.000
_cell.length_b   1.000
_cell.length_c   1.000
_cell.angle_alpha   90.00
_cell.angle_beta   90.00
_cell.angle_gamma   90.00
#
_symmetry.space_group_name_H-M   'P 1'
#
loop_
_entity.id
_entity.type
_entity.pdbx_description
1 polymer ?
#
loop_
_entity_poly.entity_id
_entity_poly.type
_entity_poly.pdbx_seq_one_letter_code
_entity_poly.pdbx_strand_id
1 'polypeptide(L)'
;MTRFWVCIAGAGFFLALLVLHSRFCASRLPPHLHLAFKISWRAEEILYRLDVDWPKYSEYFTGATFCVAVDSLNGLVYVGQRGDNIPKVLVFTEDGYFLRSWNYTVDTPHGIFAASTPQEKSVWITDVGSGFYGHTIKKYNSFGDLVQVLGTPGKKGTGLNPLQFDNPAELHVDDTGDIYIVDGDGGLNNRLIKLSQDFMILWLRGENGTGPAKFNIPHSVTVDSTGRVWVADRGNKRLQVFDKDTGDWLGEWKNCFSEEGPSAVRFTPDGKYVVVAQLNLSRLLILAAPPVGNIGDCFVVSTIQLADQVSPHLLEVSRETGAVYVAEIGAKQVQKYIPVNSWHMAELPDLLDFYHFTSGNDCTALLIGLTRFEHHTFHQQQIITDVFYATQ
;
A
#
# COMPACT_ATOMS: atom_id res chain seq x y z
N MET A 1 -33.77 -29.71 21.17
CA MET A 1 -34.87 -29.70 20.17
C MET A 1 -34.96 -28.37 19.39
N THR A 2 -34.75 -27.24 19.96
CA THR A 2 -34.87 -25.91 19.27
C THR A 2 -33.88 -25.66 18.13
N ARG A 3 -32.63 -26.14 18.21
CA ARG A 3 -31.65 -25.96 17.12
C ARG A 3 -31.93 -26.75 15.86
N PHE A 4 -32.57 -27.95 16.01
CA PHE A 4 -32.94 -28.78 14.89
C PHE A 4 -34.07 -28.16 14.04
N TRP A 5 -35.04 -27.53 14.67
CA TRP A 5 -36.13 -26.83 13.99
C TRP A 5 -35.71 -25.56 13.28
N VAL A 6 -34.70 -24.85 13.78
CA VAL A 6 -34.13 -23.64 13.12
C VAL A 6 -33.38 -24.05 11.82
N CYS A 7 -32.67 -25.19 11.82
CA CYS A 7 -32.02 -25.68 10.60
C CYS A 7 -33.01 -26.15 9.54
N ILE A 8 -34.10 -26.80 9.94
CA ILE A 8 -35.15 -27.23 9.00
C ILE A 8 -35.92 -26.04 8.44
N ALA A 9 -36.19 -25.02 9.23
CA ALA A 9 -36.84 -23.78 8.78
C ALA A 9 -35.93 -22.99 7.83
N GLY A 10 -34.61 -22.94 8.10
CA GLY A 10 -33.62 -22.32 7.23
C GLY A 10 -33.48 -23.05 5.89
N ALA A 11 -33.39 -24.39 5.91
CA ALA A 11 -33.31 -25.18 4.70
C ALA A 11 -34.60 -25.08 3.85
N GLY A 12 -35.76 -25.05 4.50
CA GLY A 12 -37.05 -24.86 3.83
C GLY A 12 -37.18 -23.48 3.18
N PHE A 13 -36.72 -22.44 3.85
CA PHE A 13 -36.70 -21.08 3.31
C PHE A 13 -35.74 -20.96 2.10
N PHE A 14 -34.57 -21.60 2.18
CA PHE A 14 -33.61 -21.62 1.07
C PHE A 14 -34.13 -22.40 -0.14
N LEU A 15 -34.81 -23.55 0.09
CA LEU A 15 -35.46 -24.31 -0.97
C LEU A 15 -36.60 -23.52 -1.62
N ALA A 16 -37.40 -22.80 -0.82
CA ALA A 16 -38.47 -21.94 -1.33
C ALA A 16 -37.92 -20.80 -2.18
N LEU A 17 -36.78 -20.18 -1.80
CA LEU A 17 -36.10 -19.17 -2.59
C LEU A 17 -35.53 -19.76 -3.90
N LEU A 18 -34.97 -20.94 -3.88
CA LEU A 18 -34.48 -21.63 -5.09
C LEU A 18 -35.61 -21.99 -6.05
N VAL A 19 -36.75 -22.46 -5.53
CA VAL A 19 -37.95 -22.78 -6.35
C VAL A 19 -38.58 -21.52 -6.91
N LEU A 20 -38.63 -20.44 -6.14
CA LEU A 20 -39.05 -19.10 -6.63
C LEU A 20 -38.11 -18.58 -7.72
N HIS A 21 -36.80 -18.72 -7.54
CA HIS A 21 -35.80 -18.34 -8.52
C HIS A 21 -35.93 -19.18 -9.82
N SER A 22 -36.16 -20.49 -9.72
CA SER A 22 -36.32 -21.36 -10.89
C SER A 22 -37.62 -21.14 -11.67
N ARG A 23 -38.69 -20.72 -10.99
CA ARG A 23 -40.00 -20.47 -11.63
C ARG A 23 -40.23 -19.04 -12.15
N PHE A 24 -39.52 -18.06 -11.58
CA PHE A 24 -39.58 -16.69 -12.04
C PHE A 24 -38.29 -16.35 -12.77
N CYS A 25 -38.31 -16.52 -14.09
CA CYS A 25 -37.22 -16.12 -14.98
C CYS A 25 -36.64 -14.75 -14.55
N ALA A 26 -35.33 -14.63 -14.43
CA ALA A 26 -34.61 -13.44 -13.97
C ALA A 26 -35.03 -12.10 -14.65
N SER A 27 -35.72 -12.19 -15.80
CA SER A 27 -36.27 -11.06 -16.54
C SER A 27 -37.49 -10.36 -15.92
N ARG A 28 -38.07 -10.91 -14.83
CA ARG A 28 -39.26 -10.32 -14.14
C ARG A 28 -38.99 -9.80 -12.75
N LEU A 29 -37.74 -9.85 -12.25
CA LEU A 29 -37.41 -9.22 -10.97
C LEU A 29 -37.31 -7.69 -11.15
N PRO A 30 -37.91 -6.90 -10.24
CA PRO A 30 -37.79 -5.45 -10.29
C PRO A 30 -36.33 -5.01 -10.26
N PRO A 31 -35.95 -3.94 -10.98
CA PRO A 31 -34.57 -3.49 -11.09
C PRO A 31 -33.84 -3.27 -9.76
N HIS A 32 -34.56 -2.86 -8.71
CA HIS A 32 -34.03 -2.66 -7.35
C HIS A 32 -33.66 -3.98 -6.65
N LEU A 33 -34.34 -5.09 -6.94
CA LEU A 33 -33.98 -6.40 -6.41
C LEU A 33 -32.74 -6.98 -7.14
N HIS A 34 -32.60 -6.71 -8.44
CA HIS A 34 -31.38 -7.04 -9.18
C HIS A 34 -30.17 -6.26 -8.68
N LEU A 35 -30.38 -5.00 -8.31
CA LEU A 35 -29.34 -4.15 -7.73
C LEU A 35 -28.94 -4.63 -6.34
N ALA A 36 -29.92 -4.98 -5.49
CA ALA A 36 -29.66 -5.52 -4.15
C ALA A 36 -28.92 -6.85 -4.19
N PHE A 37 -29.24 -7.77 -5.12
CA PHE A 37 -28.49 -9.00 -5.33
C PHE A 37 -27.07 -8.75 -5.86
N LYS A 38 -26.89 -7.80 -6.78
CA LYS A 38 -25.54 -7.42 -7.28
C LYS A 38 -24.68 -6.76 -6.21
N ILE A 39 -25.30 -6.02 -5.28
CA ILE A 39 -24.59 -5.36 -4.18
C ILE A 39 -24.20 -6.37 -3.09
N SER A 40 -24.98 -7.43 -2.88
CA SER A 40 -24.76 -8.44 -1.83
C SER A 40 -23.64 -9.46 -2.16
N TRP A 41 -23.21 -9.55 -3.41
CA TRP A 41 -22.21 -10.54 -3.87
C TRP A 41 -21.01 -9.87 -4.60
N ARG A 42 -20.53 -8.71 -4.15
CA ARG A 42 -19.16 -8.34 -4.45
C ARG A 42 -18.27 -9.17 -3.52
N ALA A 43 -17.85 -10.33 -3.99
CA ALA A 43 -16.69 -10.98 -3.44
C ALA A 43 -15.55 -9.95 -3.49
N GLU A 44 -14.88 -9.73 -2.37
CA GLU A 44 -13.70 -8.88 -2.32
C GLU A 44 -12.71 -9.43 -3.36
N GLU A 45 -12.35 -8.61 -4.32
CA GLU A 45 -11.51 -9.05 -5.42
C GLU A 45 -10.09 -9.22 -4.88
N ILE A 46 -9.55 -10.44 -4.91
CA ILE A 46 -8.17 -10.70 -4.50
C ILE A 46 -7.24 -10.16 -5.59
N LEU A 47 -6.70 -8.97 -5.38
CA LEU A 47 -5.84 -8.31 -6.36
C LEU A 47 -4.36 -8.65 -6.16
N TYR A 48 -3.95 -9.07 -4.97
CA TYR A 48 -2.56 -9.35 -4.60
C TYR A 48 -2.45 -10.62 -3.78
N ARG A 49 -1.32 -11.31 -3.93
CA ARG A 49 -0.93 -12.43 -3.07
C ARG A 49 0.47 -12.24 -2.53
N LEU A 50 0.73 -12.74 -1.32
CA LEU A 50 2.05 -12.72 -0.71
C LEU A 50 3.04 -13.57 -1.54
N ASP A 51 4.22 -13.00 -1.83
CA ASP A 51 5.37 -13.73 -2.36
C ASP A 51 6.18 -14.30 -1.20
N VAL A 52 5.91 -15.55 -0.86
CA VAL A 52 6.56 -16.23 0.27
C VAL A 52 8.05 -16.53 0.02
N ASP A 53 8.50 -16.43 -1.22
CA ASP A 53 9.87 -16.68 -1.62
C ASP A 53 10.76 -15.42 -1.55
N TRP A 54 10.18 -14.28 -1.25
CA TRP A 54 10.89 -13.01 -1.10
C TRP A 54 10.90 -12.54 0.36
N PRO A 55 12.04 -12.13 0.93
CA PRO A 55 13.40 -12.26 0.39
C PRO A 55 13.95 -13.68 0.56
N LYS A 56 14.98 -14.01 -0.21
CA LYS A 56 15.67 -15.32 -0.07
C LYS A 56 16.42 -15.46 1.28
N TYR A 57 16.77 -14.33 1.90
CA TYR A 57 17.57 -14.26 3.12
C TYR A 57 17.00 -13.21 4.08
N SER A 58 16.06 -13.62 4.91
CA SER A 58 15.39 -12.74 5.90
C SER A 58 16.27 -12.37 7.09
N GLU A 59 17.35 -13.12 7.35
CA GLU A 59 18.30 -12.89 8.44
C GLU A 59 19.04 -11.56 8.38
N TYR A 60 19.03 -10.89 7.23
CA TYR A 60 19.57 -9.53 7.10
C TYR A 60 18.69 -8.45 7.72
N PHE A 61 17.41 -8.73 7.98
CA PHE A 61 16.53 -7.83 8.72
C PHE A 61 16.82 -7.94 10.23
N THR A 62 17.76 -7.15 10.69
CA THR A 62 18.23 -7.17 12.09
C THR A 62 17.64 -6.04 12.93
N GLY A 63 16.89 -5.12 12.32
CA GLY A 63 16.26 -3.98 12.97
C GLY A 63 14.82 -3.73 12.51
N ALA A 64 14.17 -2.75 13.11
CA ALA A 64 12.84 -2.33 12.67
C ALA A 64 12.91 -1.72 11.27
N THR A 65 12.18 -2.29 10.31
CA THR A 65 12.17 -1.82 8.91
C THR A 65 11.16 -0.69 8.75
N PHE A 66 11.63 0.49 8.39
CA PHE A 66 10.81 1.71 8.31
C PHE A 66 10.41 2.05 6.89
N CYS A 67 11.27 1.79 5.92
CA CYS A 67 11.05 2.22 4.54
C CYS A 67 11.61 1.23 3.53
N VAL A 68 11.02 1.25 2.34
CA VAL A 68 11.43 0.44 1.20
C VAL A 68 11.29 1.25 -0.08
N ALA A 69 12.23 1.11 -1.00
CA ALA A 69 12.17 1.67 -2.34
C ALA A 69 12.54 0.61 -3.37
N VAL A 70 11.93 0.70 -4.54
CA VAL A 70 12.19 -0.18 -5.68
C VAL A 70 12.77 0.63 -6.83
N ASP A 71 13.98 0.29 -7.22
CA ASP A 71 14.59 0.75 -8.45
C ASP A 71 14.26 -0.23 -9.57
N SER A 72 13.08 -0.10 -10.14
CA SER A 72 12.59 -1.00 -11.19
C SER A 72 13.47 -0.99 -12.44
N LEU A 73 14.15 0.13 -12.72
CA LEU A 73 15.07 0.23 -13.86
C LEU A 73 16.29 -0.69 -13.73
N ASN A 74 16.73 -0.97 -12.50
CA ASN A 74 17.91 -1.76 -12.20
C ASN A 74 17.61 -3.07 -11.44
N GLY A 75 16.33 -3.35 -11.15
CA GLY A 75 15.91 -4.54 -10.41
C GLY A 75 16.42 -4.58 -8.97
N LEU A 76 16.49 -3.41 -8.29
CA LEU A 76 17.02 -3.29 -6.94
C LEU A 76 15.94 -2.88 -5.95
N VAL A 77 16.01 -3.44 -4.74
CA VAL A 77 15.15 -3.07 -3.61
C VAL A 77 16.03 -2.57 -2.48
N TYR A 78 15.80 -1.34 -2.04
CA TYR A 78 16.47 -0.70 -0.93
C TYR A 78 15.57 -0.72 0.29
N VAL A 79 16.10 -1.14 1.45
CA VAL A 79 15.35 -1.20 2.71
C VAL A 79 16.06 -0.39 3.77
N GLY A 80 15.37 0.55 4.38
CA GLY A 80 15.85 1.30 5.54
C GLY A 80 15.41 0.64 6.85
N GLN A 81 16.36 0.35 7.74
CA GLN A 81 16.07 -0.22 9.06
C GLN A 81 16.73 0.58 10.19
N ARG A 82 16.14 0.50 11.38
CA ARG A 82 16.60 1.19 12.59
C ARG A 82 17.01 0.16 13.66
N GLY A 83 18.06 0.49 14.37
CA GLY A 83 18.62 -0.29 15.47
C GLY A 83 20.05 0.13 15.73
N ASP A 84 20.60 -0.27 16.86
CA ASP A 84 21.97 0.06 17.26
C ASP A 84 22.96 -0.94 16.63
N ASN A 85 24.08 -0.44 16.15
CA ASN A 85 25.18 -1.24 15.61
C ASN A 85 24.78 -2.21 14.46
N ILE A 86 23.80 -1.82 13.66
CA ILE A 86 23.34 -2.60 12.50
C ILE A 86 23.47 -1.78 11.21
N PRO A 87 23.52 -2.41 10.04
CA PRO A 87 23.38 -1.72 8.75
C PRO A 87 22.07 -0.95 8.69
N LYS A 88 22.10 0.29 8.24
CA LYS A 88 20.91 1.16 8.16
C LYS A 88 20.18 1.00 6.83
N VAL A 89 20.89 0.64 5.79
CA VAL A 89 20.33 0.40 4.45
C VAL A 89 20.78 -0.96 3.95
N LEU A 90 19.83 -1.76 3.52
CA LEU A 90 20.03 -3.05 2.89
C LEU A 90 19.64 -2.96 1.42
N VAL A 91 20.33 -3.66 0.56
CA VAL A 91 20.05 -3.72 -0.88
C VAL A 91 19.88 -5.17 -1.31
N PHE A 92 18.73 -5.45 -1.90
CA PHE A 92 18.37 -6.74 -2.48
C PHE A 92 18.11 -6.60 -3.97
N THR A 93 18.08 -7.70 -4.69
CA THR A 93 17.45 -7.76 -6.01
C THR A 93 15.93 -7.88 -5.87
N GLU A 94 15.17 -7.56 -6.92
CA GLU A 94 13.71 -7.82 -6.94
C GLU A 94 13.38 -9.32 -6.83
N ASP A 95 14.35 -10.22 -7.13
CA ASP A 95 14.24 -11.67 -6.92
C ASP A 95 14.58 -12.11 -5.47
N GLY A 96 14.97 -11.16 -4.60
CA GLY A 96 15.16 -11.39 -3.17
C GLY A 96 16.58 -11.74 -2.74
N TYR A 97 17.60 -11.67 -3.62
CA TYR A 97 18.97 -11.91 -3.24
C TYR A 97 19.59 -10.67 -2.58
N PHE A 98 20.22 -10.86 -1.42
CA PHE A 98 20.96 -9.80 -0.75
C PHE A 98 22.25 -9.48 -1.54
N LEU A 99 22.51 -8.18 -1.73
CA LEU A 99 23.67 -7.70 -2.47
C LEU A 99 24.70 -6.99 -1.57
N ARG A 100 24.27 -6.05 -0.75
CA ARG A 100 25.12 -5.21 0.09
C ARG A 100 24.32 -4.43 1.11
N SER A 101 25.05 -3.79 2.02
CA SER A 101 24.47 -2.86 3.00
C SER A 101 25.45 -1.76 3.38
N TRP A 102 24.97 -0.68 3.98
CA TRP A 102 25.80 0.36 4.60
C TRP A 102 25.13 0.98 5.81
N ASN A 103 25.94 1.64 6.68
CA ASN A 103 25.45 2.31 7.89
C ASN A 103 26.09 3.69 8.14
N TYR A 104 26.99 4.13 7.26
CA TYR A 104 27.63 5.44 7.38
C TYR A 104 26.73 6.52 6.81
N THR A 105 26.82 7.73 7.40
CA THR A 105 26.05 8.93 7.02
C THR A 105 24.53 8.83 7.16
N VAL A 106 24.01 7.77 7.80
CA VAL A 106 22.59 7.56 8.09
C VAL A 106 22.43 7.17 9.56
N ASP A 107 21.62 7.91 10.31
CA ASP A 107 21.30 7.59 11.72
C ASP A 107 19.96 6.90 11.86
N THR A 108 18.91 7.57 11.42
CA THR A 108 17.53 7.17 11.64
C THR A 108 16.73 7.29 10.35
N PRO A 109 16.93 6.35 9.38
CA PRO A 109 16.20 6.40 8.13
C PRO A 109 14.70 6.33 8.37
N HIS A 110 13.92 7.19 7.68
CA HIS A 110 12.47 7.20 7.77
C HIS A 110 11.83 6.91 6.42
N GLY A 111 12.15 7.69 5.39
CA GLY A 111 11.71 7.49 4.02
C GLY A 111 12.89 7.15 3.11
N ILE A 112 12.61 6.43 2.04
CA ILE A 112 13.60 6.08 1.01
C ILE A 112 12.92 6.10 -0.36
N PHE A 113 13.60 6.60 -1.38
CA PHE A 113 13.08 6.70 -2.74
C PHE A 113 14.17 6.44 -3.78
N ALA A 114 13.93 5.53 -4.70
CA ALA A 114 14.83 5.27 -5.81
C ALA A 114 14.50 6.20 -6.99
N ALA A 115 15.45 7.06 -7.36
CA ALA A 115 15.32 8.05 -8.43
C ALA A 115 16.34 7.78 -9.56
N SER A 116 16.46 6.52 -9.97
CA SER A 116 17.38 6.13 -11.04
C SER A 116 16.88 6.54 -12.40
N THR A 117 17.81 6.99 -13.23
CA THR A 117 17.63 7.26 -14.66
C THR A 117 18.56 6.34 -15.46
N PRO A 118 18.45 6.26 -16.79
CA PRO A 118 19.42 5.51 -17.60
C PRO A 118 20.87 5.96 -17.42
N GLN A 119 21.10 7.21 -17.00
CA GLN A 119 22.42 7.81 -16.83
C GLN A 119 22.94 7.73 -15.38
N GLU A 120 22.05 7.70 -14.40
CA GLU A 120 22.41 7.76 -12.98
C GLU A 120 21.57 6.80 -12.15
N LYS A 121 22.22 5.97 -11.32
CA LYS A 121 21.56 5.14 -10.31
C LYS A 121 21.63 5.85 -8.98
N SER A 122 20.48 6.31 -8.47
CA SER A 122 20.44 7.06 -7.22
C SER A 122 19.30 6.65 -6.31
N VAL A 123 19.55 6.82 -5.00
CA VAL A 123 18.56 6.61 -3.94
C VAL A 123 18.61 7.77 -2.96
N TRP A 124 17.44 8.27 -2.58
CA TRP A 124 17.26 9.32 -1.61
C TRP A 124 16.78 8.75 -0.28
N ILE A 125 17.30 9.28 0.83
CA ILE A 125 16.94 8.84 2.18
C ILE A 125 16.63 10.06 3.04
N THR A 126 15.47 10.07 3.69
CA THR A 126 15.17 11.02 4.75
C THR A 126 15.68 10.47 6.08
N ASP A 127 16.37 11.30 6.83
CA ASP A 127 16.99 10.95 8.11
C ASP A 127 16.41 11.85 9.21
N VAL A 128 15.65 11.24 10.11
CA VAL A 128 14.93 11.96 11.18
C VAL A 128 15.67 11.87 12.51
N GLY A 129 15.17 12.61 13.50
CA GLY A 129 15.70 12.56 14.86
C GLY A 129 16.96 13.38 15.09
N SER A 130 17.49 13.31 16.32
CA SER A 130 18.55 14.16 16.83
C SER A 130 19.97 13.62 16.66
N GLY A 131 20.16 12.54 15.89
CA GLY A 131 21.47 11.99 15.59
C GLY A 131 22.33 12.96 14.78
N PHE A 132 23.62 12.67 14.67
CA PHE A 132 24.60 13.53 13.99
C PHE A 132 24.22 13.83 12.53
N TYR A 133 23.60 12.85 11.84
CA TYR A 133 23.16 12.98 10.46
C TYR A 133 21.66 13.27 10.30
N GLY A 134 20.92 13.38 11.39
CA GLY A 134 19.48 13.60 11.39
C GLY A 134 19.04 14.96 10.85
N HIS A 135 17.73 15.13 10.68
CA HIS A 135 17.10 16.34 10.13
C HIS A 135 17.57 16.71 8.72
N THR A 136 17.89 15.68 7.91
CA THR A 136 18.41 15.85 6.55
C THR A 136 17.76 14.92 5.56
N ILE A 137 17.91 15.26 4.29
CA ILE A 137 17.60 14.40 3.15
C ILE A 137 18.90 14.21 2.37
N LYS A 138 19.23 12.97 2.04
CA LYS A 138 20.51 12.62 1.43
C LYS A 138 20.31 11.82 0.15
N LYS A 139 21.08 12.17 -0.89
CA LYS A 139 21.19 11.40 -2.13
C LYS A 139 22.43 10.54 -2.08
N TYR A 140 22.28 9.27 -2.41
CA TYR A 140 23.36 8.30 -2.54
C TYR A 140 23.38 7.74 -3.95
N ASN A 141 24.55 7.31 -4.40
CA ASN A 141 24.62 6.39 -5.54
C ASN A 141 24.20 4.98 -5.14
N SER A 142 24.10 4.08 -6.10
CA SER A 142 23.67 2.69 -5.83
C SER A 142 24.63 1.88 -4.97
N PHE A 143 25.86 2.36 -4.72
CA PHE A 143 26.84 1.72 -3.85
C PHE A 143 26.79 2.21 -2.40
N GLY A 144 26.03 3.30 -2.13
CA GLY A 144 25.91 3.92 -0.82
C GLY A 144 26.86 5.10 -0.61
N ASP A 145 27.53 5.58 -1.64
CA ASP A 145 28.36 6.79 -1.52
C ASP A 145 27.45 8.03 -1.52
N LEU A 146 27.72 8.92 -0.57
CA LEU A 146 26.96 10.16 -0.40
C LEU A 146 27.23 11.14 -1.54
N VAL A 147 26.20 11.57 -2.25
CA VAL A 147 26.28 12.50 -3.39
C VAL A 147 25.83 13.91 -3.00
N GLN A 148 24.72 14.01 -2.27
CA GLN A 148 24.09 15.30 -1.93
C GLN A 148 23.46 15.26 -0.54
N VAL A 149 23.49 16.39 0.16
CA VAL A 149 22.78 16.61 1.44
C VAL A 149 21.92 17.84 1.32
N LEU A 150 20.64 17.72 1.69
CA LEU A 150 19.72 18.84 1.90
C LEU A 150 19.42 18.94 3.41
N GLY A 151 19.36 20.15 3.93
CA GLY A 151 19.27 20.43 5.35
C GLY A 151 20.66 20.55 6.01
N THR A 152 20.67 20.72 7.31
CA THR A 152 21.91 20.83 8.11
C THR A 152 22.01 19.61 9.02
N PRO A 153 23.01 18.73 8.87
CA PRO A 153 23.15 17.54 9.68
C PRO A 153 23.10 17.82 11.18
N GLY A 154 22.24 17.06 11.89
CA GLY A 154 22.03 17.18 13.33
C GLY A 154 21.33 18.46 13.80
N LYS A 155 20.85 19.31 12.91
CA LYS A 155 20.19 20.58 13.26
C LYS A 155 18.78 20.64 12.68
N LYS A 156 17.79 20.55 13.55
CA LYS A 156 16.41 20.83 13.18
C LYS A 156 16.16 22.32 12.94
N GLY A 157 15.23 22.63 12.07
CA GLY A 157 14.82 24.00 11.83
C GLY A 157 13.68 24.16 10.84
N THR A 158 13.21 25.40 10.75
CA THR A 158 12.10 25.81 9.87
C THR A 158 12.58 26.68 8.70
N GLY A 159 13.89 26.99 8.66
CA GLY A 159 14.50 27.91 7.69
C GLY A 159 14.33 27.42 6.25
N LEU A 160 14.23 28.39 5.33
CA LEU A 160 14.11 28.13 3.90
C LEU A 160 15.39 28.54 3.15
N ASN A 161 16.24 29.37 3.75
CA ASN A 161 17.52 29.79 3.20
C ASN A 161 18.56 29.98 4.32
N PRO A 162 19.41 29.00 4.61
CA PRO A 162 19.43 27.65 4.02
C PRO A 162 18.19 26.82 4.39
N LEU A 163 17.82 25.89 3.51
CA LEU A 163 16.72 24.99 3.79
C LEU A 163 17.07 24.07 4.96
N GLN A 164 16.17 23.99 5.93
CA GLN A 164 16.29 23.16 7.12
C GLN A 164 15.03 22.30 7.27
N PHE A 165 15.15 21.15 7.91
CA PHE A 165 14.05 20.23 8.17
C PHE A 165 13.87 19.99 9.67
N ASP A 166 12.65 19.55 10.02
CA ASP A 166 12.35 19.01 11.34
C ASP A 166 11.52 17.73 11.17
N ASN A 167 12.22 16.61 11.09
CA ASN A 167 11.71 15.26 10.78
C ASN A 167 11.08 15.14 9.39
N PRO A 168 11.87 15.25 8.31
CA PRO A 168 11.38 14.97 6.96
C PRO A 168 10.97 13.51 6.83
N ALA A 169 9.68 13.26 6.59
CA ALA A 169 9.14 11.91 6.61
C ALA A 169 9.43 11.13 5.33
N GLU A 170 9.11 11.70 4.19
CA GLU A 170 9.29 11.04 2.90
C GLU A 170 9.49 12.06 1.78
N LEU A 171 9.98 11.57 0.65
CA LEU A 171 10.07 12.35 -0.58
C LEU A 171 9.68 11.51 -1.79
N HIS A 172 9.31 12.20 -2.86
CA HIS A 172 9.10 11.66 -4.19
C HIS A 172 9.86 12.50 -5.21
N VAL A 173 10.49 11.87 -6.18
CA VAL A 173 11.13 12.55 -7.32
C VAL A 173 10.35 12.18 -8.57
N ASP A 174 9.82 13.15 -9.29
CA ASP A 174 9.08 12.91 -10.51
C ASP A 174 9.99 12.76 -11.74
N ASP A 175 9.40 12.46 -12.88
CA ASP A 175 10.14 12.21 -14.12
C ASP A 175 10.84 13.48 -14.69
N THR A 176 10.50 14.67 -14.18
CA THR A 176 11.20 15.93 -14.50
C THR A 176 12.41 16.19 -13.62
N GLY A 177 12.56 15.39 -12.55
CA GLY A 177 13.58 15.57 -11.52
C GLY A 177 13.15 16.53 -10.40
N ASP A 178 11.93 17.04 -10.40
CA ASP A 178 11.38 17.83 -9.31
C ASP A 178 11.14 16.94 -8.07
N ILE A 179 11.41 17.50 -6.89
CA ILE A 179 11.41 16.77 -5.62
C ILE A 179 10.26 17.29 -4.75
N TYR A 180 9.40 16.39 -4.32
CA TYR A 180 8.30 16.68 -3.39
C TYR A 180 8.63 16.08 -2.03
N ILE A 181 8.58 16.90 -0.98
CA ILE A 181 9.02 16.52 0.37
C ILE A 181 7.91 16.81 1.35
N VAL A 182 7.60 15.84 2.20
CA VAL A 182 6.77 16.04 3.40
C VAL A 182 7.67 16.10 4.63
N ASP A 183 7.56 17.18 5.40
CA ASP A 183 8.41 17.47 6.56
C ASP A 183 7.53 17.77 7.77
N GLY A 184 7.50 16.86 8.73
CA GLY A 184 6.68 17.02 9.92
C GLY A 184 6.25 15.74 10.62
N ASP A 185 7.02 14.66 10.57
CA ASP A 185 6.72 13.44 11.34
C ASP A 185 6.99 13.65 12.83
N GLY A 186 5.98 14.20 13.55
CA GLY A 186 6.07 14.55 14.97
C GLY A 186 6.93 15.77 15.28
N GLY A 187 7.38 16.53 14.27
CA GLY A 187 8.14 17.74 14.43
C GLY A 187 7.29 19.02 14.46
N LEU A 188 7.96 20.18 14.48
CA LEU A 188 7.31 21.49 14.42
C LEU A 188 6.81 21.84 13.02
N ASN A 189 7.53 21.36 11.98
CA ASN A 189 7.14 21.56 10.60
C ASN A 189 5.96 20.63 10.26
N ASN A 190 5.01 21.13 9.53
CA ASN A 190 3.89 20.40 8.98
C ASN A 190 3.66 20.92 7.57
N ARG A 191 4.52 20.50 6.64
CA ARG A 191 4.59 21.12 5.32
C ARG A 191 4.92 20.16 4.20
N LEU A 192 4.47 20.54 3.00
CA LEU A 192 4.79 19.96 1.72
C LEU A 192 5.64 20.98 0.94
N ILE A 193 6.80 20.57 0.47
CA ILE A 193 7.74 21.41 -0.27
C ILE A 193 7.97 20.79 -1.65
N LYS A 194 7.94 21.63 -2.70
CA LYS A 194 8.42 21.25 -4.03
C LYS A 194 9.74 21.95 -4.30
N LEU A 195 10.76 21.18 -4.66
CA LEU A 195 12.04 21.68 -5.15
C LEU A 195 12.22 21.35 -6.62
N SER A 196 12.94 22.21 -7.35
CA SER A 196 13.47 21.85 -8.66
C SER A 196 14.61 20.83 -8.54
N GLN A 197 15.03 20.25 -9.66
CA GLN A 197 16.20 19.38 -9.73
C GLN A 197 17.52 20.07 -9.23
N ASP A 198 17.56 21.40 -9.24
CA ASP A 198 18.67 22.22 -8.73
C ASP A 198 18.45 22.65 -7.27
N PHE A 199 17.48 22.03 -6.58
CA PHE A 199 17.14 22.26 -5.17
C PHE A 199 16.60 23.67 -4.84
N MET A 200 16.09 24.39 -5.82
CA MET A 200 15.39 25.66 -5.59
C MET A 200 13.94 25.40 -5.19
N ILE A 201 13.46 26.11 -4.17
CA ILE A 201 12.06 26.00 -3.75
C ILE A 201 11.16 26.59 -4.84
N LEU A 202 10.32 25.76 -5.45
CA LEU A 202 9.33 26.17 -6.44
C LEU A 202 8.03 26.63 -5.75
N TRP A 203 7.57 25.87 -4.78
CA TRP A 203 6.47 26.26 -3.92
C TRP A 203 6.51 25.49 -2.59
N LEU A 204 5.77 26.01 -1.60
CA LEU A 204 5.60 25.43 -0.27
C LEU A 204 4.15 25.57 0.16
N ARG A 205 3.61 24.52 0.79
CA ARG A 205 2.27 24.49 1.38
C ARG A 205 2.34 23.88 2.77
N GLY A 206 1.45 24.33 3.63
CA GLY A 206 1.19 23.70 4.91
C GLY A 206 1.65 24.49 6.12
N GLU A 207 0.89 24.28 7.15
CA GLU A 207 1.10 24.62 8.54
C GLU A 207 0.35 23.60 9.39
N ASN A 208 0.58 23.57 10.69
CA ASN A 208 -0.16 22.70 11.59
C ASN A 208 -1.66 23.04 11.58
N GLY A 209 -2.52 22.04 11.42
CA GLY A 209 -3.97 22.23 11.47
C GLY A 209 -4.75 21.18 10.71
N THR A 210 -6.08 21.37 10.63
CA THR A 210 -7.05 20.43 10.05
C THR A 210 -7.74 20.93 8.78
N GLY A 211 -7.58 22.22 8.42
CA GLY A 211 -8.16 22.80 7.22
C GLY A 211 -7.49 22.33 5.92
N PRO A 212 -7.99 22.77 4.76
CA PRO A 212 -7.32 22.56 3.48
C PRO A 212 -5.88 23.06 3.49
N ALA A 213 -4.96 22.28 2.92
CA ALA A 213 -3.52 22.55 2.89
C ALA A 213 -2.85 22.75 4.26
N LYS A 214 -3.51 22.40 5.37
CA LYS A 214 -2.90 22.27 6.70
C LYS A 214 -2.68 20.80 7.01
N PHE A 215 -1.65 20.49 7.80
CA PHE A 215 -1.27 19.11 8.08
C PHE A 215 -1.15 18.83 9.58
N ASN A 216 -1.34 17.57 9.91
CA ASN A 216 -0.94 16.98 11.17
C ASN A 216 -0.22 15.66 10.86
N ILE A 217 1.09 15.64 10.96
CA ILE A 217 1.95 14.51 10.57
C ILE A 217 1.77 14.18 9.06
N PRO A 218 2.21 15.07 8.13
CA PRO A 218 2.33 14.70 6.72
C PRO A 218 3.43 13.64 6.59
N HIS A 219 3.05 12.41 6.19
CA HIS A 219 3.90 11.23 6.41
C HIS A 219 4.39 10.56 5.13
N SER A 220 3.59 10.59 4.07
CA SER A 220 3.95 10.00 2.78
C SER A 220 3.51 10.89 1.63
N VAL A 221 4.25 10.88 0.52
CA VAL A 221 3.97 11.69 -0.67
C VAL A 221 4.22 10.91 -1.94
N THR A 222 3.34 11.09 -2.93
CA THR A 222 3.51 10.55 -4.28
C THR A 222 2.89 11.48 -5.32
N VAL A 223 3.30 11.33 -6.58
CA VAL A 223 2.72 12.06 -7.71
C VAL A 223 2.07 11.06 -8.65
N ASP A 224 0.82 11.30 -9.03
CA ASP A 224 0.11 10.44 -9.98
C ASP A 224 0.42 10.83 -11.44
N SER A 225 0.05 9.96 -12.37
CA SER A 225 0.28 10.15 -13.80
C SER A 225 -0.47 11.33 -14.42
N THR A 226 -1.40 11.94 -13.67
CA THR A 226 -2.18 13.11 -14.11
C THR A 226 -1.64 14.43 -13.57
N GLY A 227 -0.53 14.39 -12.82
CA GLY A 227 0.11 15.59 -12.27
C GLY A 227 -0.51 16.07 -10.96
N ARG A 228 -1.06 15.16 -10.13
CA ARG A 228 -1.57 15.47 -8.80
C ARG A 228 -0.62 14.93 -7.74
N VAL A 229 -0.30 15.76 -6.76
CA VAL A 229 0.52 15.39 -5.60
C VAL A 229 -0.40 14.91 -4.49
N TRP A 230 -0.21 13.69 -4.04
CA TRP A 230 -0.99 13.03 -2.99
C TRP A 230 -0.17 12.96 -1.71
N VAL A 231 -0.72 13.45 -0.61
CA VAL A 231 -0.07 13.47 0.71
C VAL A 231 -0.90 12.69 1.73
N ALA A 232 -0.26 11.74 2.38
CA ALA A 232 -0.81 11.07 3.54
C ALA A 232 -0.71 11.98 4.77
N ASP A 233 -1.78 12.69 5.08
CA ASP A 233 -1.93 13.55 6.25
C ASP A 233 -2.43 12.70 7.43
N ARG A 234 -1.51 11.91 7.96
CA ARG A 234 -1.75 10.76 8.84
C ARG A 234 -2.53 11.14 10.10
N GLY A 235 -2.11 12.21 10.79
CA GLY A 235 -2.76 12.65 12.03
C GLY A 235 -4.17 13.20 11.81
N ASN A 236 -4.47 13.70 10.60
CA ASN A 236 -5.80 14.16 10.22
C ASN A 236 -6.66 13.08 9.56
N LYS A 237 -6.15 11.85 9.46
CA LYS A 237 -6.86 10.70 8.88
C LYS A 237 -7.40 10.97 7.48
N ARG A 238 -6.53 11.46 6.58
CA ARG A 238 -6.90 11.81 5.21
C ARG A 238 -5.74 11.70 4.24
N LEU A 239 -6.07 11.60 2.96
CA LEU A 239 -5.18 11.97 1.86
C LEU A 239 -5.57 13.37 1.39
N GLN A 240 -4.60 14.26 1.21
CA GLN A 240 -4.81 15.56 0.56
C GLN A 240 -4.17 15.55 -0.83
N VAL A 241 -4.78 16.27 -1.76
CA VAL A 241 -4.40 16.31 -3.17
C VAL A 241 -4.11 17.73 -3.59
N PHE A 242 -2.98 17.92 -4.29
CA PHE A 242 -2.50 19.22 -4.75
C PHE A 242 -2.16 19.15 -6.24
N ASP A 243 -2.27 20.28 -6.91
CA ASP A 243 -1.73 20.46 -8.25
C ASP A 243 -0.20 20.48 -8.20
N LYS A 244 0.47 19.70 -9.06
CA LYS A 244 1.93 19.58 -9.01
C LYS A 244 2.66 20.85 -9.44
N ASP A 245 2.07 21.66 -10.30
CA ASP A 245 2.72 22.84 -10.87
C ASP A 245 2.52 24.09 -9.99
N THR A 246 1.30 24.29 -9.50
CA THR A 246 0.94 25.47 -8.69
C THR A 246 0.99 25.22 -7.19
N GLY A 247 0.89 23.97 -6.75
CA GLY A 247 0.71 23.59 -5.34
C GLY A 247 -0.68 23.93 -4.80
N ASP A 248 -1.65 24.23 -5.65
CA ASP A 248 -3.01 24.52 -5.21
C ASP A 248 -3.69 23.25 -4.68
N TRP A 249 -4.46 23.39 -3.61
CA TRP A 249 -5.21 22.31 -3.04
C TRP A 249 -6.40 21.94 -3.94
N LEU A 250 -6.51 20.66 -4.32
CA LEU A 250 -7.54 20.15 -5.23
C LEU A 250 -8.65 19.39 -4.50
N GLY A 251 -8.38 18.87 -3.33
CA GLY A 251 -9.36 18.08 -2.58
C GLY A 251 -8.73 17.14 -1.56
N GLU A 252 -9.57 16.29 -0.97
CA GLU A 252 -9.14 15.32 0.02
C GLU A 252 -10.00 14.07 0.01
N TRP A 253 -9.44 12.94 0.50
CA TRP A 253 -10.16 11.74 0.84
C TRP A 253 -10.10 11.50 2.34
N LYS A 254 -11.26 11.41 3.00
CA LYS A 254 -11.41 11.08 4.43
C LYS A 254 -12.26 9.86 4.67
N ASN A 255 -13.21 9.60 3.80
CA ASN A 255 -14.26 8.61 4.01
C ASN A 255 -13.73 7.16 4.15
N CYS A 256 -12.55 6.84 3.64
CA CYS A 256 -11.91 5.53 3.82
C CYS A 256 -11.03 5.41 5.09
N PHE A 257 -10.82 6.50 5.82
CA PHE A 257 -9.83 6.59 6.90
C PHE A 257 -10.42 6.91 8.28
N SER A 258 -11.70 6.62 8.51
CA SER A 258 -12.38 6.95 9.77
C SER A 258 -11.74 6.33 11.01
N GLU A 259 -11.22 5.11 10.89
CA GLU A 259 -10.58 4.39 12.00
C GLU A 259 -9.15 4.88 12.20
N GLU A 260 -8.33 4.87 11.16
CA GLU A 260 -6.93 5.26 11.21
C GLU A 260 -6.49 5.98 9.94
N GLY A 261 -5.56 6.93 10.08
CA GLY A 261 -4.97 7.66 8.97
C GLY A 261 -3.99 6.82 8.13
N PRO A 262 -3.76 7.24 6.87
CA PRO A 262 -2.81 6.58 5.99
C PRO A 262 -1.37 6.84 6.45
N SER A 263 -0.53 5.80 6.53
CA SER A 263 0.91 5.93 6.76
C SER A 263 1.70 6.02 5.45
N ALA A 264 1.22 5.37 4.40
CA ALA A 264 1.86 5.39 3.08
C ALA A 264 0.82 5.45 1.96
N VAL A 265 1.21 6.01 0.81
CA VAL A 265 0.38 6.08 -0.39
C VAL A 265 1.23 5.90 -1.64
N ARG A 266 0.85 4.98 -2.53
CA ARG A 266 1.45 4.76 -3.85
C ARG A 266 0.39 4.41 -4.88
N PHE A 267 0.65 4.74 -6.14
CA PHE A 267 -0.19 4.31 -7.27
C PHE A 267 0.38 3.05 -7.91
N THR A 268 -0.52 2.21 -8.44
CA THR A 268 -0.11 1.12 -9.31
C THR A 268 0.35 1.66 -10.67
N PRO A 269 1.27 0.97 -11.39
CA PRO A 269 1.83 1.47 -12.64
C PRO A 269 0.78 1.69 -13.74
N ASP A 270 -0.30 0.92 -13.72
CA ASP A 270 -1.42 1.06 -14.65
C ASP A 270 -2.37 2.21 -14.31
N GLY A 271 -2.12 2.90 -13.18
CA GLY A 271 -2.91 4.03 -12.69
C GLY A 271 -4.33 3.68 -12.25
N LYS A 272 -4.66 2.38 -12.10
CA LYS A 272 -6.02 1.96 -11.72
C LYS A 272 -6.28 1.98 -10.22
N TYR A 273 -5.23 1.76 -9.41
CA TYR A 273 -5.37 1.62 -7.97
C TYR A 273 -4.40 2.51 -7.20
N VAL A 274 -4.80 2.81 -5.97
CA VAL A 274 -3.98 3.45 -4.95
C VAL A 274 -3.81 2.46 -3.80
N VAL A 275 -2.56 2.17 -3.46
CA VAL A 275 -2.19 1.31 -2.32
C VAL A 275 -1.87 2.19 -1.13
N VAL A 276 -2.54 1.94 -0.01
CA VAL A 276 -2.40 2.71 1.22
C VAL A 276 -2.12 1.78 2.39
N ALA A 277 -1.13 2.10 3.21
CA ALA A 277 -0.88 1.39 4.46
C ALA A 277 -1.56 2.08 5.64
N GLN A 278 -2.08 1.28 6.58
CA GLN A 278 -2.58 1.71 7.89
C GLN A 278 -1.81 0.98 8.99
N LEU A 279 -0.98 1.72 9.71
CA LEU A 279 0.08 1.22 10.59
C LEU A 279 -0.46 0.35 11.73
N ASN A 280 -1.37 0.92 12.56
CA ASN A 280 -1.84 0.25 13.78
C ASN A 280 -2.95 -0.77 13.50
N LEU A 281 -3.65 -0.65 12.38
CA LEU A 281 -4.62 -1.63 11.93
C LEU A 281 -3.98 -2.80 11.20
N SER A 282 -2.65 -2.78 11.00
CA SER A 282 -1.89 -3.82 10.32
C SER A 282 -2.55 -4.24 9.00
N ARG A 283 -2.91 -3.28 8.14
CA ARG A 283 -3.58 -3.58 6.87
C ARG A 283 -3.14 -2.67 5.73
N LEU A 284 -3.34 -3.16 4.52
CA LEU A 284 -3.23 -2.37 3.30
C LEU A 284 -4.63 -2.22 2.69
N LEU A 285 -4.95 -1.01 2.25
CA LEU A 285 -6.15 -0.74 1.47
C LEU A 285 -5.76 -0.59 0.00
N ILE A 286 -6.48 -1.25 -0.88
CA ILE A 286 -6.41 -1.06 -2.32
C ILE A 286 -7.63 -0.25 -2.73
N LEU A 287 -7.40 0.99 -3.13
CA LEU A 287 -8.45 1.95 -3.46
C LEU A 287 -8.54 2.12 -4.97
N ALA A 288 -9.72 2.40 -5.49
CA ALA A 288 -9.87 2.80 -6.88
C ALA A 288 -9.21 4.17 -7.10
N ALA A 289 -8.35 4.29 -8.10
CA ALA A 289 -7.78 5.59 -8.45
C ALA A 289 -8.89 6.52 -8.98
N PRO A 290 -8.86 7.82 -8.65
CA PRO A 290 -9.87 8.74 -9.13
C PRO A 290 -9.67 9.06 -10.61
N PRO A 291 -10.74 9.34 -11.35
CA PRO A 291 -10.63 9.75 -12.74
C PRO A 291 -9.90 11.09 -12.89
N VAL A 292 -9.42 11.35 -14.09
CA VAL A 292 -8.80 12.63 -14.44
C VAL A 292 -9.79 13.77 -14.18
N GLY A 293 -9.31 14.86 -13.57
CA GLY A 293 -10.10 16.07 -13.31
C GLY A 293 -11.11 16.00 -12.17
N ASN A 294 -11.24 14.86 -11.49
CA ASN A 294 -12.14 14.71 -10.34
C ASN A 294 -11.47 13.91 -9.23
N ILE A 295 -11.51 14.43 -8.01
CA ILE A 295 -11.02 13.71 -6.83
C ILE A 295 -12.10 12.76 -6.30
N GLY A 296 -13.36 13.23 -6.19
CA GLY A 296 -14.49 12.44 -5.69
C GLY A 296 -14.27 11.88 -4.29
N ASP A 297 -15.02 10.82 -3.99
CA ASP A 297 -14.86 10.06 -2.76
C ASP A 297 -13.97 8.83 -2.97
N CYS A 298 -13.26 8.44 -1.93
CA CYS A 298 -12.47 7.24 -1.87
C CYS A 298 -13.36 5.98 -1.90
N PHE A 299 -12.93 4.97 -2.65
CA PHE A 299 -13.61 3.69 -2.75
C PHE A 299 -12.63 2.53 -2.53
N VAL A 300 -12.85 1.72 -1.48
CA VAL A 300 -12.06 0.52 -1.18
C VAL A 300 -12.48 -0.61 -2.13
N VAL A 301 -11.53 -1.12 -2.91
CA VAL A 301 -11.71 -2.25 -3.84
C VAL A 301 -11.35 -3.56 -3.16
N SER A 302 -10.24 -3.56 -2.41
CA SER A 302 -9.72 -4.74 -1.72
C SER A 302 -8.95 -4.34 -0.46
N THR A 303 -8.84 -5.26 0.48
CA THR A 303 -8.08 -5.08 1.72
C THR A 303 -7.14 -6.27 1.90
N ILE A 304 -5.88 -6.02 2.21
CA ILE A 304 -4.94 -7.05 2.64
C ILE A 304 -4.77 -6.89 4.15
N GLN A 305 -5.35 -7.81 4.93
CA GLN A 305 -5.16 -7.85 6.36
C GLN A 305 -3.84 -8.58 6.66
N LEU A 306 -2.94 -7.88 7.35
CA LEU A 306 -1.69 -8.44 7.83
C LEU A 306 -1.91 -9.05 9.22
N ALA A 307 -0.91 -9.80 9.72
CA ALA A 307 -0.94 -10.29 11.09
C ALA A 307 -0.95 -9.14 12.10
N ASP A 308 -1.46 -9.39 13.30
CA ASP A 308 -1.51 -8.40 14.35
C ASP A 308 -0.11 -7.87 14.70
N GLN A 309 -0.01 -6.57 14.96
CA GLN A 309 1.23 -5.88 15.36
C GLN A 309 2.36 -5.88 14.30
N VAL A 310 2.08 -6.23 13.08
CA VAL A 310 3.05 -6.15 11.96
C VAL A 310 3.47 -4.70 11.71
N SER A 311 2.53 -3.76 11.84
CA SER A 311 2.76 -2.31 11.73
C SER A 311 3.39 -1.90 10.39
N PRO A 312 2.66 -2.02 9.26
CA PRO A 312 3.12 -1.57 7.94
C PRO A 312 3.34 -0.05 7.97
N HIS A 313 4.56 0.39 7.67
CA HIS A 313 4.93 1.80 7.82
C HIS A 313 4.95 2.54 6.48
N LEU A 314 5.93 2.29 5.65
CA LEU A 314 6.01 2.79 4.28
C LEU A 314 6.01 1.62 3.30
N LEU A 315 5.58 1.90 2.09
CA LEU A 315 5.51 0.91 1.02
C LEU A 315 5.99 1.51 -0.31
N GLU A 316 6.36 0.62 -1.23
CA GLU A 316 6.67 1.01 -2.61
C GLU A 316 6.03 0.03 -3.58
N VAL A 317 5.71 0.50 -4.78
CA VAL A 317 5.16 -0.32 -5.86
C VAL A 317 6.16 -0.36 -7.02
N SER A 318 6.58 -1.56 -7.42
CA SER A 318 7.45 -1.73 -8.58
C SER A 318 6.75 -1.20 -9.83
N ARG A 319 7.39 -0.28 -10.53
CA ARG A 319 6.85 0.32 -11.77
C ARG A 319 6.79 -0.70 -12.92
N GLU A 320 7.62 -1.73 -12.89
CA GLU A 320 7.68 -2.76 -13.93
C GLU A 320 6.69 -3.90 -13.67
N THR A 321 6.67 -4.42 -12.43
CA THR A 321 5.90 -5.63 -12.11
C THR A 321 4.57 -5.35 -11.42
N GLY A 322 4.37 -4.15 -10.87
CA GLY A 322 3.23 -3.81 -10.03
C GLY A 322 3.29 -4.46 -8.64
N ALA A 323 4.37 -5.16 -8.29
CA ALA A 323 4.53 -5.76 -6.97
C ALA A 323 4.62 -4.69 -5.89
N VAL A 324 3.95 -4.92 -4.76
CA VAL A 324 3.92 -4.03 -3.60
C VAL A 324 4.91 -4.56 -2.56
N TYR A 325 5.85 -3.72 -2.15
CA TYR A 325 6.80 -4.01 -1.07
C TYR A 325 6.41 -3.18 0.15
N VAL A 326 6.31 -3.82 1.31
CA VAL A 326 5.82 -3.20 2.56
C VAL A 326 6.87 -3.33 3.64
N ALA A 327 7.32 -2.19 4.16
CA ALA A 327 8.21 -2.16 5.32
C ALA A 327 7.38 -2.28 6.61
N GLU A 328 7.74 -3.23 7.46
CA GLU A 328 6.97 -3.65 8.63
C GLU A 328 7.79 -3.46 9.90
N ILE A 329 7.48 -2.40 10.66
CA ILE A 329 8.23 -2.04 11.88
C ILE A 329 8.13 -3.13 12.94
N GLY A 330 6.92 -3.62 13.20
CA GLY A 330 6.65 -4.59 14.27
C GLY A 330 7.22 -5.96 13.94
N ALA A 331 7.05 -6.43 12.73
CA ALA A 331 7.60 -7.71 12.27
C ALA A 331 9.08 -7.65 11.91
N LYS A 332 9.69 -6.45 11.82
CA LYS A 332 11.09 -6.24 11.46
C LYS A 332 11.47 -6.91 10.13
N GLN A 333 10.66 -6.71 9.11
CA GLN A 333 10.83 -7.33 7.79
C GLN A 333 10.27 -6.43 6.69
N VAL A 334 10.52 -6.81 5.46
CA VAL A 334 9.78 -6.35 4.28
C VAL A 334 9.09 -7.53 3.67
N GLN A 335 7.81 -7.39 3.34
CA GLN A 335 7.06 -8.38 2.57
C GLN A 335 6.78 -7.84 1.17
N LYS A 336 6.75 -8.77 0.20
CA LYS A 336 6.41 -8.52 -1.20
C LYS A 336 5.09 -9.15 -1.54
N TYR A 337 4.18 -8.35 -2.12
CA TYR A 337 2.91 -8.81 -2.64
C TYR A 337 2.90 -8.67 -4.16
N ILE A 338 2.58 -9.73 -4.88
CA ILE A 338 2.54 -9.74 -6.33
C ILE A 338 1.10 -9.68 -6.84
N PRO A 339 0.84 -8.93 -7.94
CA PRO A 339 -0.49 -8.87 -8.54
C PRO A 339 -0.96 -10.27 -8.94
N VAL A 340 -2.24 -10.56 -8.68
CA VAL A 340 -2.89 -11.75 -9.22
C VAL A 340 -3.33 -11.44 -10.65
N ASN A 341 -2.63 -12.00 -11.64
CA ASN A 341 -3.01 -11.85 -13.03
C ASN A 341 -4.34 -12.57 -13.27
N SER A 342 -5.28 -11.90 -13.89
CA SER A 342 -6.59 -12.46 -14.28
C SER A 342 -6.50 -13.71 -15.15
N TRP A 343 -5.34 -14.01 -15.74
CA TRP A 343 -5.09 -15.19 -16.56
C TRP A 343 -5.01 -16.50 -15.76
N HIS A 344 -4.68 -16.44 -14.46
CA HIS A 344 -4.70 -17.64 -13.60
C HIS A 344 -6.09 -17.98 -13.05
N MET A 345 -7.06 -17.05 -13.15
CA MET A 345 -8.46 -17.34 -12.84
C MET A 345 -9.15 -18.18 -13.94
N ALA A 346 -8.56 -18.22 -15.15
CA ALA A 346 -9.07 -19.04 -16.27
C ALA A 346 -8.71 -20.54 -16.14
N GLU A 347 -7.84 -20.92 -15.21
CA GLU A 347 -7.55 -22.33 -14.90
C GLU A 347 -8.41 -22.91 -13.77
N LEU A 348 -9.25 -22.10 -13.13
CA LEU A 348 -10.38 -22.67 -12.39
C LEU A 348 -11.37 -23.16 -13.44
N PRO A 349 -11.70 -24.46 -13.46
CA PRO A 349 -12.65 -24.99 -14.45
C PRO A 349 -13.92 -24.15 -14.35
N ASP A 350 -14.38 -23.66 -15.50
CA ASP A 350 -15.53 -22.79 -15.67
C ASP A 350 -16.72 -23.38 -14.90
N LEU A 351 -16.98 -22.85 -13.70
CA LEU A 351 -18.17 -23.19 -12.92
C LEU A 351 -19.46 -22.79 -13.66
N LEU A 352 -19.33 -22.01 -14.75
CA LEU A 352 -20.42 -21.63 -15.63
C LEU A 352 -20.84 -22.76 -16.59
N ASP A 353 -19.97 -23.70 -16.94
CA ASP A 353 -20.35 -24.89 -17.72
C ASP A 353 -21.26 -25.88 -16.93
N PHE A 354 -21.31 -25.76 -15.61
CA PHE A 354 -22.25 -26.54 -14.79
C PHE A 354 -23.72 -26.06 -14.90
N TYR A 355 -23.94 -24.82 -15.37
CA TYR A 355 -25.29 -24.29 -15.53
C TYR A 355 -25.98 -24.71 -16.85
N HIS A 356 -25.22 -25.16 -17.82
CA HIS A 356 -25.78 -25.61 -19.10
C HIS A 356 -26.24 -27.09 -19.11
N PHE A 357 -25.93 -27.88 -18.06
CA PHE A 357 -26.21 -29.30 -18.01
C PHE A 357 -27.46 -29.69 -17.20
N THR A 358 -28.20 -28.75 -16.62
CA THR A 358 -29.38 -29.04 -15.80
C THR A 358 -30.70 -28.78 -16.52
N SER A 359 -30.84 -29.20 -17.80
CA SER A 359 -32.15 -29.41 -18.40
C SER A 359 -32.69 -30.85 -18.19
N GLY A 360 -32.03 -31.66 -17.33
CA GLY A 360 -32.44 -32.96 -16.92
C GLY A 360 -32.72 -33.05 -15.41
N ASN A 361 -33.80 -33.71 -15.05
CA ASN A 361 -34.41 -33.88 -13.71
C ASN A 361 -33.51 -34.55 -12.64
N ASP A 362 -32.29 -34.15 -12.42
CA ASP A 362 -31.44 -34.80 -11.43
C ASP A 362 -30.99 -33.84 -10.30
N CYS A 363 -31.73 -33.86 -9.19
CA CYS A 363 -31.50 -33.07 -7.99
C CYS A 363 -30.26 -33.49 -7.18
N THR A 364 -29.67 -34.65 -7.47
CA THR A 364 -28.53 -35.19 -6.73
C THR A 364 -27.21 -34.50 -7.05
N ALA A 365 -27.05 -33.99 -8.25
CA ALA A 365 -25.82 -33.30 -8.69
C ALA A 365 -25.62 -31.95 -7.96
N LEU A 366 -26.69 -31.30 -7.56
CA LEU A 366 -26.65 -29.98 -6.88
C LEU A 366 -26.13 -30.10 -5.43
N LEU A 367 -26.46 -31.22 -4.75
CA LEU A 367 -26.02 -31.45 -3.36
C LEU A 367 -24.52 -31.80 -3.27
N ILE A 368 -24.00 -32.51 -4.28
CA ILE A 368 -22.58 -32.89 -4.34
C ILE A 368 -21.69 -31.65 -4.64
N GLY A 369 -22.19 -30.72 -5.45
CA GLY A 369 -21.49 -29.45 -5.72
C GLY A 369 -21.33 -28.55 -4.48
N LEU A 370 -22.37 -28.46 -3.66
CA LEU A 370 -22.36 -27.63 -2.44
C LEU A 370 -21.50 -28.26 -1.33
N THR A 371 -21.47 -29.57 -1.17
CA THR A 371 -20.59 -30.24 -0.19
C THR A 371 -19.12 -30.18 -0.59
N ARG A 372 -18.79 -30.16 -1.90
CA ARG A 372 -17.42 -29.95 -2.37
C ARG A 372 -16.95 -28.51 -2.19
N PHE A 373 -17.85 -27.55 -2.28
CA PHE A 373 -17.50 -26.13 -2.06
C PHE A 373 -17.20 -25.83 -0.58
N GLU A 374 -17.97 -26.41 0.35
CA GLU A 374 -17.67 -26.28 1.79
C GLU A 374 -16.35 -26.99 2.16
N HIS A 375 -16.03 -28.12 1.54
CA HIS A 375 -14.77 -28.83 1.81
C HIS A 375 -13.54 -28.09 1.25
N HIS A 376 -13.64 -27.38 0.13
CA HIS A 376 -12.54 -26.63 -0.43
C HIS A 376 -12.24 -25.33 0.33
N THR A 377 -13.26 -24.62 0.80
CA THR A 377 -13.09 -23.44 1.66
C THR A 377 -12.56 -23.81 3.05
N PHE A 378 -12.98 -24.94 3.59
CA PHE A 378 -12.48 -25.41 4.89
C PHE A 378 -11.01 -25.88 4.81
N HIS A 379 -10.60 -26.50 3.70
CA HIS A 379 -9.20 -26.94 3.51
C HIS A 379 -8.24 -25.74 3.27
N GLN A 380 -8.67 -24.68 2.61
CA GLN A 380 -7.84 -23.48 2.45
C GLN A 380 -7.68 -22.71 3.76
N GLN A 381 -8.71 -22.64 4.62
CA GLN A 381 -8.57 -22.06 5.95
C GLN A 381 -7.68 -22.90 6.88
N GLN A 382 -7.67 -24.23 6.73
CA GLN A 382 -6.83 -25.12 7.53
C GLN A 382 -5.36 -25.08 7.09
N ILE A 383 -5.07 -24.87 5.80
CA ILE A 383 -3.70 -24.69 5.30
C ILE A 383 -3.09 -23.36 5.82
N ILE A 384 -3.89 -22.32 5.97
CA ILE A 384 -3.41 -21.04 6.53
C ILE A 384 -3.10 -21.17 8.03
N THR A 385 -3.88 -21.96 8.79
CA THR A 385 -3.61 -22.22 10.22
C THR A 385 -2.44 -23.17 10.44
N ASP A 386 -2.25 -24.18 9.61
CA ASP A 386 -1.16 -25.16 9.77
C ASP A 386 0.22 -24.59 9.40
N VAL A 387 0.30 -23.59 8.53
CA VAL A 387 1.56 -22.86 8.24
C VAL A 387 2.00 -21.97 9.41
N PHE A 388 1.07 -21.47 10.23
CA PHE A 388 1.38 -20.67 11.41
C PHE A 388 1.89 -21.49 12.61
N TYR A 389 1.61 -22.78 12.69
CA TYR A 389 2.06 -23.65 13.79
C TYR A 389 3.38 -24.39 13.51
N ALA A 390 3.91 -24.34 12.31
CA ALA A 390 5.17 -25.00 11.94
C ALA A 390 6.43 -24.14 12.12
N THR A 391 6.29 -22.91 12.60
CA THR A 391 7.39 -21.94 12.80
C THR A 391 7.50 -21.40 14.23
N GLN A 392 7.16 -22.23 15.23
CA GLN A 392 7.56 -21.97 16.63
C GLN A 392 8.62 -22.96 17.08
#